data_5b6305c4c2cc83d03ac0a02927c601e2
#
_entry.id   5b6305c4c2cc83d03ac0a02927c601e2
#
_cell.length_a   1.000
_cell.length_b   1.000
_cell.length_c   1.000
_cell.angle_alpha   90.00
_cell.angle_beta   90.00
_cell.angle_gamma   90.00
#
_symmetry.space_group_name_H-M   'P 1'
#
loop_
_entity.id
_entity.type
_entity.pdbx_description
1 polymer ?
#
loop_
_entity_poly.entity_id
_entity_poly.type
_entity_poly.pdbx_seq_one_letter_code
_entity_poly.pdbx_strand_id
1 'polypeptide(L)'
;MDRIQPVDALIFDMDGLLVDSEGLAADAMDRLLDEYQLDRKPDIHSKLLGRRLVEALAIVRDGYGMDVDVEILIARYSDLRIEALRGSVKAMPGAREIIARARLAGLLIALATSGLRIHADISLGETELADLFDSETTGDEVTRGKPAPDLFLMAAERLGIEPAQAVVLEDSPLGVEAVKAAGMRVIAVLGHPERTVDFPVPPDVVVENLDQAANWLGLPQLGPAESTSS
;
A
#
# COMPACT_ATOMS: atom_id res chain seq x y z
N MET A 1 6.40 -25.17 13.16
CA MET A 1 6.11 -23.78 12.78
C MET A 1 6.82 -22.92 13.80
N ASP A 2 7.92 -22.33 13.41
CA ASP A 2 8.64 -21.41 14.29
C ASP A 2 7.72 -20.22 14.58
N ARG A 3 7.44 -20.00 15.87
CA ARG A 3 6.67 -18.82 16.28
C ARG A 3 7.47 -17.59 15.88
N ILE A 4 6.81 -16.66 15.19
CA ILE A 4 7.37 -15.36 14.91
C ILE A 4 7.89 -14.79 16.23
N GLN A 5 9.10 -14.22 16.22
CA GLN A 5 9.60 -13.40 17.34
C GLN A 5 8.55 -12.35 17.69
N PRO A 6 8.38 -11.99 18.96
CA PRO A 6 7.45 -10.94 19.36
C PRO A 6 7.62 -9.72 18.45
N VAL A 7 6.51 -9.21 17.94
CA VAL A 7 6.46 -7.97 17.16
C VAL A 7 5.84 -6.90 18.02
N ASP A 8 6.33 -5.68 17.89
CA ASP A 8 5.78 -4.54 18.62
C ASP A 8 4.86 -3.70 17.74
N ALA A 9 4.98 -3.84 16.39
CA ALA A 9 4.18 -3.08 15.46
C ALA A 9 3.83 -3.85 14.17
N LEU A 10 2.68 -3.49 13.58
CA LEU A 10 2.33 -3.79 12.20
C LEU A 10 2.38 -2.50 11.38
N ILE A 11 3.01 -2.59 10.21
CA ILE A 11 3.02 -1.52 9.22
C ILE A 11 2.26 -2.03 8.00
N PHE A 12 1.31 -1.27 7.51
CA PHE A 12 0.47 -1.64 6.39
C PHE A 12 0.79 -0.78 5.16
N ASP A 13 0.99 -1.40 4.01
CA ASP A 13 0.77 -0.71 2.76
C ASP A 13 -0.72 -0.36 2.62
N MET A 14 -1.08 0.47 1.64
CA MET A 14 -2.44 0.94 1.45
C MET A 14 -3.10 0.38 0.21
N ASP A 15 -2.57 0.74 -0.96
CA ASP A 15 -3.20 0.49 -2.26
C ASP A 15 -3.11 -1.00 -2.63
N GLY A 16 -4.24 -1.66 -2.90
CA GLY A 16 -4.29 -3.10 -3.17
C GLY A 16 -4.24 -3.99 -1.92
N LEU A 17 -3.93 -3.41 -0.74
CA LEU A 17 -3.87 -4.13 0.55
C LEU A 17 -5.03 -3.77 1.48
N LEU A 18 -5.14 -2.50 1.87
CA LEU A 18 -6.20 -1.99 2.76
C LEU A 18 -7.37 -1.40 1.98
N VAL A 19 -7.12 -0.85 0.80
CA VAL A 19 -8.12 -0.23 -0.07
C VAL A 19 -8.06 -0.82 -1.48
N ASP A 20 -9.23 -1.07 -2.06
CA ASP A 20 -9.40 -1.50 -3.45
C ASP A 20 -9.33 -0.29 -4.37
N SER A 21 -8.11 0.09 -4.72
CA SER A 21 -7.83 1.32 -5.45
C SER A 21 -7.07 1.13 -6.77
N GLU A 22 -6.62 -0.11 -7.09
CA GLU A 22 -5.83 -0.38 -8.30
C GLU A 22 -6.62 -0.08 -9.58
N GLY A 23 -7.89 -0.50 -9.65
CA GLY A 23 -8.78 -0.21 -10.79
C GLY A 23 -8.97 1.29 -10.98
N LEU A 24 -9.18 2.02 -9.89
CA LEU A 24 -9.35 3.48 -9.93
C LEU A 24 -8.07 4.21 -10.36
N ALA A 25 -6.89 3.67 -10.01
CA ALA A 25 -5.61 4.18 -10.49
C ALA A 25 -5.42 3.95 -11.98
N ALA A 26 -5.83 2.77 -12.45
CA ALA A 26 -5.80 2.43 -13.87
C ALA A 26 -6.70 3.34 -14.69
N ASP A 27 -7.95 3.55 -14.24
CA ASP A 27 -8.91 4.46 -14.90
C ASP A 27 -8.40 5.90 -14.97
N ALA A 28 -7.82 6.41 -13.88
CA ALA A 28 -7.22 7.74 -13.87
C ALA A 28 -6.04 7.86 -14.85
N MET A 29 -5.23 6.80 -14.98
CA MET A 29 -4.13 6.75 -15.94
C MET A 29 -4.64 6.68 -17.38
N ASP A 30 -5.66 5.88 -17.65
CA ASP A 30 -6.25 5.79 -18.99
C ASP A 30 -6.86 7.13 -19.42
N ARG A 31 -7.55 7.83 -18.51
CA ARG A 31 -8.05 9.21 -18.74
C ARG A 31 -6.91 10.20 -19.03
N LEU A 32 -5.80 10.10 -18.30
CA LEU A 32 -4.62 10.95 -18.56
C LEU A 32 -4.07 10.67 -19.97
N LEU A 33 -3.92 9.41 -20.37
CA LEU A 33 -3.43 9.05 -21.70
C LEU A 33 -4.37 9.51 -22.81
N ASP A 34 -5.69 9.40 -22.61
CA ASP A 34 -6.70 9.86 -23.57
C ASP A 34 -6.58 11.38 -23.83
N GLU A 35 -6.26 12.20 -22.83
CA GLU A 35 -6.01 13.64 -23.01
C GLU A 35 -4.83 13.93 -23.96
N TYR A 36 -3.85 13.01 -24.01
CA TYR A 36 -2.70 13.07 -24.92
C TYR A 36 -2.89 12.24 -26.20
N GLN A 37 -4.07 11.64 -26.39
CA GLN A 37 -4.38 10.77 -27.55
C GLN A 37 -3.43 9.56 -27.67
N LEU A 38 -3.10 8.94 -26.53
CA LEU A 38 -2.17 7.83 -26.42
C LEU A 38 -2.88 6.55 -26.01
N ASP A 39 -2.64 5.45 -26.72
CA ASP A 39 -3.12 4.12 -26.34
C ASP A 39 -2.28 3.51 -25.22
N ARG A 40 -2.92 2.77 -24.31
CA ARG A 40 -2.26 2.08 -23.22
C ARG A 40 -1.24 1.05 -23.69
N LYS A 41 -0.01 1.13 -23.18
CA LYS A 41 1.08 0.18 -23.44
C LYS A 41 1.33 -0.71 -22.22
N PRO A 42 0.96 -2.00 -22.24
CA PRO A 42 1.06 -2.90 -21.09
C PRO A 42 2.47 -3.02 -20.51
N ASP A 43 3.50 -2.98 -21.36
CA ASP A 43 4.92 -3.05 -20.95
C ASP A 43 5.41 -1.83 -20.17
N ILE A 44 4.77 -0.67 -20.34
CA ILE A 44 5.02 0.52 -19.55
C ILE A 44 4.27 0.41 -18.22
N HIS A 45 2.98 0.09 -18.29
CA HIS A 45 2.09 0.06 -17.12
C HIS A 45 2.48 -1.00 -16.10
N SER A 46 2.99 -2.16 -16.55
CA SER A 46 3.49 -3.21 -15.63
C SER A 46 4.65 -2.75 -14.73
N LYS A 47 5.31 -1.64 -15.07
CA LYS A 47 6.44 -1.08 -14.30
C LYS A 47 6.00 -0.05 -13.25
N LEU A 48 4.72 0.30 -13.19
CA LEU A 48 4.25 1.41 -12.35
C LEU A 48 3.86 0.96 -10.93
N LEU A 49 3.46 -0.30 -10.77
CA LEU A 49 2.91 -0.83 -9.52
C LEU A 49 3.89 -0.68 -8.35
N GLY A 50 3.39 -0.17 -7.24
CA GLY A 50 4.17 0.02 -6.00
C GLY A 50 5.11 1.22 -6.00
N ARG A 51 5.23 1.96 -7.12
CA ARG A 51 6.11 3.14 -7.22
C ARG A 51 5.45 4.41 -6.72
N ARG A 52 6.29 5.37 -6.32
CA ARG A 52 5.81 6.74 -6.06
C ARG A 52 5.34 7.38 -7.38
N LEU A 53 4.35 8.28 -7.25
CA LEU A 53 3.73 8.92 -8.41
C LEU A 53 4.74 9.62 -9.32
N VAL A 54 5.74 10.32 -8.76
CA VAL A 54 6.78 11.00 -9.53
C VAL A 54 7.59 10.04 -10.39
N GLU A 55 7.94 8.86 -9.86
CA GLU A 55 8.69 7.84 -10.57
C GLU A 55 7.83 7.16 -11.64
N ALA A 56 6.57 6.86 -11.31
CA ALA A 56 5.61 6.26 -12.22
C ALA A 56 5.35 7.16 -13.44
N LEU A 57 5.10 8.45 -13.22
CA LEU A 57 4.83 9.39 -14.32
C LEU A 57 6.09 9.76 -15.12
N ALA A 58 7.28 9.71 -14.53
CA ALA A 58 8.52 9.80 -15.30
C ALA A 58 8.66 8.61 -16.27
N ILE A 59 8.34 7.38 -15.81
CA ILE A 59 8.34 6.19 -16.68
C ILE A 59 7.29 6.33 -17.81
N VAL A 60 6.10 6.84 -17.50
CA VAL A 60 5.05 7.10 -18.50
C VAL A 60 5.54 8.13 -19.52
N ARG A 61 5.97 9.31 -19.07
CA ARG A 61 6.49 10.38 -19.95
C ARG A 61 7.54 9.85 -20.92
N ASP A 62 8.58 9.18 -20.38
CA ASP A 62 9.70 8.69 -21.16
C ASP A 62 9.30 7.53 -22.11
N GLY A 63 8.46 6.61 -21.61
CA GLY A 63 7.98 5.45 -22.37
C GLY A 63 7.04 5.80 -23.54
N TYR A 64 6.34 6.92 -23.43
CA TYR A 64 5.49 7.46 -24.49
C TYR A 64 6.18 8.56 -25.32
N GLY A 65 7.37 9.02 -24.90
CA GLY A 65 8.09 10.10 -25.57
C GLY A 65 7.34 11.44 -25.49
N MET A 66 6.71 11.71 -24.35
CA MET A 66 5.91 12.93 -24.16
C MET A 66 6.82 14.14 -23.93
N ASP A 67 6.60 15.22 -24.68
CA ASP A 67 7.29 16.51 -24.50
C ASP A 67 6.50 17.38 -23.52
N VAL A 68 6.55 17.01 -22.24
CA VAL A 68 5.84 17.68 -21.15
C VAL A 68 6.61 17.50 -19.84
N ASP A 69 6.59 18.50 -18.97
CA ASP A 69 7.18 18.40 -17.65
C ASP A 69 6.43 17.39 -16.78
N VAL A 70 7.17 16.56 -16.04
CA VAL A 70 6.58 15.51 -15.21
C VAL A 70 5.67 16.08 -14.12
N GLU A 71 5.97 17.27 -13.63
CA GLU A 71 5.16 18.01 -12.64
C GLU A 71 3.76 18.32 -13.16
N ILE A 72 3.61 18.62 -14.46
CA ILE A 72 2.30 18.84 -15.10
C ILE A 72 1.51 17.53 -15.13
N LEU A 73 2.18 16.42 -15.47
CA LEU A 73 1.53 15.11 -15.46
C LEU A 73 1.11 14.69 -14.05
N ILE A 74 1.96 14.96 -13.04
CA ILE A 74 1.66 14.67 -11.63
C ILE A 74 0.41 15.44 -11.19
N ALA A 75 0.38 16.74 -11.45
CA ALA A 75 -0.77 17.58 -11.07
C ALA A 75 -2.06 17.07 -11.76
N ARG A 76 -2.01 16.83 -13.08
CA ARG A 76 -3.19 16.38 -13.81
C ARG A 76 -3.64 14.98 -13.40
N TYR A 77 -2.72 14.03 -13.27
CA TYR A 77 -3.05 12.70 -12.77
C TYR A 77 -3.63 12.74 -11.36
N SER A 78 -3.07 13.58 -10.49
CA SER A 78 -3.58 13.72 -9.12
C SER A 78 -5.04 14.18 -9.11
N ASP A 79 -5.41 15.17 -9.95
CA ASP A 79 -6.81 15.59 -10.08
C ASP A 79 -7.72 14.44 -10.54
N LEU A 80 -7.31 13.71 -11.58
CA LEU A 80 -8.05 12.56 -12.11
C LEU A 80 -8.19 11.43 -11.07
N ARG A 81 -7.12 11.21 -10.31
CA ARG A 81 -7.10 10.21 -9.23
C ARG A 81 -8.04 10.57 -8.09
N ILE A 82 -8.07 11.85 -7.69
CA ILE A 82 -9.00 12.37 -6.67
C ILE A 82 -10.45 12.19 -7.13
N GLU A 83 -10.76 12.52 -8.38
CA GLU A 83 -12.10 12.31 -8.94
C GLU A 83 -12.49 10.82 -8.91
N ALA A 84 -11.56 9.92 -9.27
CA ALA A 84 -11.81 8.49 -9.29
C ALA A 84 -12.01 7.89 -7.89
N LEU A 85 -11.28 8.39 -6.89
CA LEU A 85 -11.37 7.89 -5.51
C LEU A 85 -12.70 8.25 -4.84
N ARG A 86 -13.16 9.49 -5.01
CA ARG A 86 -14.35 10.00 -4.30
C ARG A 86 -15.60 9.18 -4.60
N GLY A 87 -16.23 8.66 -3.53
CA GLY A 87 -17.45 7.86 -3.59
C GLY A 87 -17.29 6.48 -4.26
N SER A 88 -16.07 6.07 -4.65
CA SER A 88 -15.83 4.83 -5.39
C SER A 88 -14.87 3.87 -4.69
N VAL A 89 -13.88 4.38 -3.97
CA VAL A 89 -12.91 3.55 -3.25
C VAL A 89 -13.58 2.79 -2.11
N LYS A 90 -13.18 1.53 -1.92
CA LYS A 90 -13.71 0.65 -0.88
C LYS A 90 -12.57 0.06 -0.05
N ALA A 91 -12.86 -0.25 1.22
CA ALA A 91 -11.93 -1.02 2.02
C ALA A 91 -11.83 -2.46 1.47
N MET A 92 -10.62 -3.01 1.51
CA MET A 92 -10.42 -4.44 1.23
C MET A 92 -11.07 -5.30 2.31
N PRO A 93 -11.59 -6.48 1.95
CA PRO A 93 -12.16 -7.41 2.93
C PRO A 93 -11.15 -7.74 4.03
N GLY A 94 -11.56 -7.57 5.29
CA GLY A 94 -10.70 -7.83 6.45
C GLY A 94 -9.78 -6.68 6.88
N ALA A 95 -9.79 -5.53 6.18
CA ALA A 95 -8.91 -4.41 6.50
C ALA A 95 -9.16 -3.83 7.91
N ARG A 96 -10.42 -3.57 8.23
CA ARG A 96 -10.82 -3.10 9.57
C ARG A 96 -10.56 -4.13 10.65
N GLU A 97 -10.89 -5.38 10.35
CA GLU A 97 -10.78 -6.50 11.27
C GLU A 97 -9.33 -6.75 11.68
N ILE A 98 -8.37 -6.74 10.74
CA ILE A 98 -6.97 -6.97 11.08
C ILE A 98 -6.40 -5.82 11.91
N ILE A 99 -6.77 -4.55 11.62
CA ILE A 99 -6.38 -3.40 12.40
C ILE A 99 -6.94 -3.50 13.82
N ALA A 100 -8.23 -3.81 13.97
CA ALA A 100 -8.86 -3.98 15.28
C ALA A 100 -8.22 -5.13 16.08
N ARG A 101 -7.94 -6.27 15.44
CA ARG A 101 -7.25 -7.42 16.06
C ARG A 101 -5.83 -7.06 16.50
N ALA A 102 -5.09 -6.27 15.71
CA ALA A 102 -3.76 -5.79 16.06
C ALA A 102 -3.79 -4.84 17.27
N ARG A 103 -4.75 -3.93 17.31
CA ARG A 103 -4.98 -3.06 18.48
C ARG A 103 -5.34 -3.84 19.73
N LEU A 104 -6.21 -4.85 19.63
CA LEU A 104 -6.55 -5.72 20.74
C LEU A 104 -5.34 -6.51 21.28
N ALA A 105 -4.37 -6.82 20.40
CA ALA A 105 -3.09 -7.42 20.77
C ALA A 105 -2.10 -6.43 21.39
N GLY A 106 -2.42 -5.13 21.45
CA GLY A 106 -1.55 -4.08 21.99
C GLY A 106 -0.41 -3.68 21.06
N LEU A 107 -0.51 -3.97 19.75
CA LEU A 107 0.49 -3.60 18.76
C LEU A 107 0.33 -2.14 18.34
N LEU A 108 1.45 -1.46 18.05
CA LEU A 108 1.48 -0.20 17.32
C LEU A 108 1.12 -0.44 15.85
N ILE A 109 0.47 0.54 15.23
CA ILE A 109 -0.07 0.40 13.87
C ILE A 109 0.32 1.60 13.02
N ALA A 110 1.02 1.38 11.90
CA ALA A 110 1.35 2.44 10.96
C ALA A 110 0.85 2.13 9.55
N LEU A 111 0.57 3.19 8.81
CA LEU A 111 0.41 3.18 7.37
C LEU A 111 1.71 3.60 6.68
N ALA A 112 2.06 2.95 5.57
CA ALA A 112 3.21 3.32 4.74
C ALA A 112 2.88 3.12 3.25
N THR A 113 2.43 4.17 2.56
CA THR A 113 2.01 4.12 1.15
C THR A 113 2.95 4.89 0.23
N SER A 114 3.15 4.41 -1.00
CA SER A 114 3.82 5.16 -2.08
C SER A 114 2.96 6.30 -2.65
N GLY A 115 1.67 6.35 -2.31
CA GLY A 115 0.73 7.40 -2.72
C GLY A 115 1.08 8.77 -2.15
N LEU A 116 0.47 9.82 -2.74
CA LEU A 116 0.52 11.17 -2.18
C LEU A 116 -0.36 11.28 -0.94
N ARG A 117 -0.02 12.18 -0.02
CA ARG A 117 -0.80 12.48 1.19
C ARG A 117 -2.27 12.71 0.86
N ILE A 118 -2.57 13.54 -0.12
CA ILE A 118 -3.95 13.85 -0.50
C ILE A 118 -4.74 12.62 -0.97
N HIS A 119 -4.10 11.67 -1.67
CA HIS A 119 -4.76 10.43 -2.10
C HIS A 119 -5.01 9.50 -0.92
N ALA A 120 -4.05 9.41 0.01
CA ALA A 120 -4.19 8.63 1.24
C ALA A 120 -5.33 9.17 2.10
N ASP A 121 -5.36 10.47 2.36
CA ASP A 121 -6.39 11.11 3.18
C ASP A 121 -7.81 10.86 2.63
N ILE A 122 -7.99 10.96 1.30
CA ILE A 122 -9.28 10.68 0.66
C ILE A 122 -9.63 9.19 0.80
N SER A 123 -8.70 8.29 0.47
CA SER A 123 -8.95 6.84 0.53
C SER A 123 -9.30 6.38 1.95
N LEU A 124 -8.55 6.84 2.95
CA LEU A 124 -8.81 6.51 4.35
C LEU A 124 -10.13 7.10 4.85
N GLY A 125 -10.45 8.33 4.44
CA GLY A 125 -11.71 8.99 4.81
C GLY A 125 -12.93 8.27 4.22
N GLU A 126 -12.92 7.96 2.93
CA GLU A 126 -14.02 7.28 2.24
C GLU A 126 -14.23 5.84 2.74
N THR A 127 -13.17 5.18 3.21
CA THR A 127 -13.22 3.82 3.73
C THR A 127 -13.35 3.76 5.25
N GLU A 128 -13.44 4.91 5.91
CA GLU A 128 -13.48 5.07 7.38
C GLU A 128 -12.30 4.38 8.09
N LEU A 129 -11.13 4.32 7.45
CA LEU A 129 -9.89 3.83 8.03
C LEU A 129 -9.02 4.96 8.59
N ALA A 130 -9.38 6.24 8.37
CA ALA A 130 -8.76 7.38 9.01
C ALA A 130 -8.77 7.19 10.54
N ASP A 131 -7.85 7.79 11.27
CA ASP A 131 -7.74 7.70 12.73
C ASP A 131 -7.44 6.29 13.31
N LEU A 132 -7.25 5.27 12.45
CA LEU A 132 -6.92 3.92 12.90
C LEU A 132 -5.40 3.65 13.03
N PHE A 133 -4.55 4.60 12.64
CA PHE A 133 -3.10 4.46 12.65
C PHE A 133 -2.45 5.35 13.71
N ASP A 134 -1.40 4.84 14.35
CA ASP A 134 -0.59 5.62 15.29
C ASP A 134 0.37 6.55 14.55
N SER A 135 0.73 6.19 13.30
CA SER A 135 1.46 7.04 12.36
C SER A 135 1.15 6.69 10.92
N GLU A 136 1.35 7.66 10.03
CA GLU A 136 1.18 7.51 8.59
C GLU A 136 2.38 8.10 7.88
N THR A 137 2.88 7.39 6.85
CA THR A 137 3.98 7.83 5.99
C THR A 137 3.55 7.70 4.53
N THR A 138 3.75 8.75 3.74
CA THR A 138 3.32 8.81 2.34
C THR A 138 4.51 9.03 1.39
N GLY A 139 4.31 8.72 0.12
CA GLY A 139 5.38 8.72 -0.88
C GLY A 139 6.00 10.09 -1.15
N ASP A 140 5.28 11.18 -0.88
CA ASP A 140 5.78 12.56 -1.00
C ASP A 140 6.65 13.00 0.19
N GLU A 141 6.73 12.22 1.26
CA GLU A 141 7.55 12.51 2.44
C GLU A 141 8.96 11.89 2.36
N VAL A 142 9.21 10.99 1.41
CA VAL A 142 10.49 10.29 1.27
C VAL A 142 11.21 10.69 -0.03
N THR A 143 12.53 10.61 -0.01
CA THR A 143 13.35 10.95 -1.19
C THR A 143 13.38 9.82 -2.22
N ARG A 144 13.45 8.55 -1.75
CA ARG A 144 13.51 7.35 -2.61
C ARG A 144 12.31 6.47 -2.33
N GLY A 145 11.57 6.12 -3.38
CA GLY A 145 10.43 5.19 -3.29
C GLY A 145 10.87 3.73 -3.31
N LYS A 146 9.90 2.82 -3.11
CA LYS A 146 10.09 1.37 -3.28
C LYS A 146 10.77 1.07 -4.63
N PRO A 147 11.82 0.25 -4.67
CA PRO A 147 12.25 -0.72 -3.64
C PRO A 147 13.23 -0.17 -2.59
N ALA A 148 13.52 1.15 -2.53
CA ALA A 148 14.31 1.69 -1.43
C ALA A 148 13.56 1.58 -0.10
N PRO A 149 14.27 1.39 1.04
CA PRO A 149 13.64 1.12 2.33
C PRO A 149 13.08 2.36 3.03
N ASP A 150 13.27 3.56 2.47
CA ASP A 150 13.08 4.85 3.13
C ASP A 150 11.68 5.00 3.74
N LEU A 151 10.65 4.55 3.02
CA LEU A 151 9.25 4.64 3.44
C LEU A 151 9.00 3.84 4.74
N PHE A 152 9.47 2.61 4.79
CA PHE A 152 9.26 1.72 5.93
C PHE A 152 10.16 2.09 7.11
N LEU A 153 11.40 2.54 6.85
CA LEU A 153 12.28 3.06 7.89
C LEU A 153 11.69 4.29 8.57
N MET A 154 11.12 5.22 7.81
CA MET A 154 10.43 6.39 8.35
C MET A 154 9.20 6.00 9.17
N ALA A 155 8.43 5.00 8.72
CA ALA A 155 7.28 4.50 9.49
C ALA A 155 7.71 3.91 10.84
N ALA A 156 8.79 3.12 10.88
CA ALA A 156 9.33 2.58 12.12
C ALA A 156 9.88 3.68 13.05
N GLU A 157 10.59 4.67 12.49
CA GLU A 157 11.09 5.84 13.25
C GLU A 157 9.94 6.60 13.90
N ARG A 158 8.85 6.83 13.19
CA ARG A 158 7.65 7.51 13.73
C ARG A 158 6.96 6.74 14.85
N LEU A 159 7.00 5.41 14.78
CA LEU A 159 6.51 4.54 15.85
C LEU A 159 7.49 4.44 17.04
N GLY A 160 8.72 4.92 16.89
CA GLY A 160 9.76 4.83 17.91
C GLY A 160 10.28 3.41 18.14
N ILE A 161 10.28 2.56 17.10
CA ILE A 161 10.72 1.16 17.18
C ILE A 161 11.90 0.88 16.24
N GLU A 162 12.65 -0.17 16.56
CA GLU A 162 13.66 -0.70 15.65
C GLU A 162 13.00 -1.47 14.49
N PRO A 163 13.54 -1.41 13.26
CA PRO A 163 12.97 -2.11 12.10
C PRO A 163 12.67 -3.59 12.33
N ALA A 164 13.54 -4.31 13.03
CA ALA A 164 13.37 -5.74 13.32
C ALA A 164 12.15 -6.06 14.21
N GLN A 165 11.59 -5.07 14.90
CA GLN A 165 10.40 -5.19 15.75
C GLN A 165 9.09 -5.07 14.97
N ALA A 166 9.15 -4.70 13.68
CA ALA A 166 7.98 -4.57 12.83
C ALA A 166 7.74 -5.79 11.95
N VAL A 167 6.46 -6.04 11.66
CA VAL A 167 6.02 -6.86 10.51
C VAL A 167 5.26 -5.95 9.58
N VAL A 168 5.60 -5.98 8.29
CA VAL A 168 4.90 -5.23 7.25
C VAL A 168 3.98 -6.17 6.49
N LEU A 169 2.77 -5.68 6.17
CA LEU A 169 1.87 -6.32 5.23
C LEU A 169 1.94 -5.56 3.91
N GLU A 170 2.13 -6.29 2.83
CA GLU A 170 2.39 -5.74 1.49
C GLU A 170 1.82 -6.64 0.40
N ASP A 171 1.50 -6.08 -0.77
CA ASP A 171 0.92 -6.84 -1.88
C ASP A 171 1.77 -6.82 -3.16
N SER A 172 2.79 -5.93 -3.22
CA SER A 172 3.61 -5.68 -4.39
C SER A 172 5.05 -6.21 -4.28
N PRO A 173 5.67 -6.66 -5.39
CA PRO A 173 7.07 -7.10 -5.39
C PRO A 173 8.05 -6.02 -4.94
N LEU A 174 7.85 -4.76 -5.39
CA LEU A 174 8.72 -3.64 -5.00
C LEU A 174 8.61 -3.30 -3.52
N GLY A 175 7.40 -3.46 -2.95
CA GLY A 175 7.19 -3.26 -1.53
C GLY A 175 7.85 -4.36 -0.70
N VAL A 176 7.72 -5.62 -1.08
CA VAL A 176 8.42 -6.73 -0.42
C VAL A 176 9.94 -6.51 -0.43
N GLU A 177 10.51 -6.10 -1.58
CA GLU A 177 11.94 -5.78 -1.68
C GLU A 177 12.32 -4.62 -0.75
N ALA A 178 11.52 -3.55 -0.69
CA ALA A 178 11.76 -2.40 0.19
C ALA A 178 11.72 -2.78 1.68
N VAL A 179 10.76 -3.63 2.08
CA VAL A 179 10.65 -4.14 3.46
C VAL A 179 11.87 -4.97 3.84
N LYS A 180 12.29 -5.88 2.95
CA LYS A 180 13.50 -6.69 3.20
C LYS A 180 14.76 -5.83 3.25
N ALA A 181 14.86 -4.79 2.41
CA ALA A 181 15.95 -3.81 2.45
C ALA A 181 15.95 -2.98 3.75
N ALA A 182 14.76 -2.75 4.35
CA ALA A 182 14.63 -2.11 5.66
C ALA A 182 15.02 -3.00 6.85
N GLY A 183 15.28 -4.29 6.61
CA GLY A 183 15.57 -5.26 7.69
C GLY A 183 14.33 -5.69 8.48
N MET A 184 13.15 -5.51 7.91
CA MET A 184 11.87 -5.89 8.50
C MET A 184 11.39 -7.26 8.00
N ARG A 185 10.40 -7.82 8.68
CA ARG A 185 9.67 -9.00 8.23
C ARG A 185 8.49 -8.58 7.37
N VAL A 186 8.14 -9.39 6.38
CA VAL A 186 7.06 -9.09 5.44
C VAL A 186 6.12 -10.26 5.24
N ILE A 187 4.83 -9.98 5.35
CA ILE A 187 3.73 -10.85 4.92
C ILE A 187 3.25 -10.31 3.56
N ALA A 188 3.45 -11.08 2.50
CA ALA A 188 2.87 -10.77 1.20
C ALA A 188 1.40 -11.23 1.17
N VAL A 189 0.49 -10.31 0.91
CA VAL A 189 -0.96 -10.57 0.83
C VAL A 189 -1.39 -10.47 -0.62
N LEU A 190 -1.91 -11.54 -1.21
CA LEU A 190 -2.28 -11.56 -2.62
C LEU A 190 -3.57 -10.77 -2.93
N GLY A 191 -4.43 -10.58 -1.93
CA GLY A 191 -5.72 -9.90 -2.07
C GLY A 191 -6.79 -10.73 -2.79
N HIS A 192 -6.38 -11.62 -3.70
CA HIS A 192 -7.27 -12.47 -4.47
C HIS A 192 -6.67 -13.88 -4.59
N PRO A 193 -7.47 -14.96 -4.42
CA PRO A 193 -6.94 -16.35 -4.45
C PRO A 193 -6.37 -16.77 -5.81
N GLU A 194 -6.80 -16.13 -6.90
CA GLU A 194 -6.32 -16.42 -8.26
C GLU A 194 -5.13 -15.53 -8.69
N ARG A 195 -4.77 -14.54 -7.86
CA ARG A 195 -3.63 -13.64 -8.16
C ARG A 195 -2.33 -14.40 -7.95
N THR A 196 -1.53 -14.49 -8.99
CA THR A 196 -0.17 -15.02 -8.91
C THR A 196 0.80 -13.86 -9.04
N VAL A 197 1.64 -13.66 -8.03
CA VAL A 197 2.66 -12.61 -8.00
C VAL A 197 4.02 -13.29 -7.89
N ASP A 198 4.94 -12.92 -8.78
CA ASP A 198 6.34 -13.31 -8.67
C ASP A 198 7.07 -12.30 -7.77
N PHE A 199 7.70 -12.81 -6.72
CA PHE A 199 8.49 -12.02 -5.77
C PHE A 199 9.99 -12.33 -5.97
N PRO A 200 10.74 -11.49 -6.73
CA PRO A 200 12.18 -11.68 -6.94
C PRO A 200 12.96 -11.74 -5.62
N VAL A 201 12.52 -10.98 -4.63
CA VAL A 201 12.95 -11.10 -3.23
C VAL A 201 11.86 -11.83 -2.46
N PRO A 202 12.13 -13.03 -1.88
CA PRO A 202 11.07 -13.79 -1.23
C PRO A 202 10.58 -13.11 0.05
N PRO A 203 9.25 -12.98 0.23
CA PRO A 203 8.67 -12.58 1.51
C PRO A 203 8.87 -13.67 2.58
N ASP A 204 8.66 -13.33 3.84
CA ASP A 204 8.74 -14.31 4.93
C ASP A 204 7.53 -15.27 4.89
N VAL A 205 6.39 -14.80 4.41
CA VAL A 205 5.21 -15.63 4.13
C VAL A 205 4.35 -15.01 3.03
N VAL A 206 3.63 -15.83 2.29
CA VAL A 206 2.58 -15.43 1.34
C VAL A 206 1.25 -15.94 1.84
N VAL A 207 0.25 -15.07 1.88
CA VAL A 207 -1.14 -15.40 2.25
C VAL A 207 -2.11 -14.85 1.21
N GLU A 208 -3.31 -15.40 1.16
CA GLU A 208 -4.31 -14.99 0.17
C GLU A 208 -5.02 -13.69 0.54
N ASN A 209 -5.22 -13.45 1.85
CA ASN A 209 -6.03 -12.33 2.34
C ASN A 209 -5.60 -11.88 3.76
N LEU A 210 -6.18 -10.77 4.22
CA LEU A 210 -5.85 -10.17 5.50
C LEU A 210 -6.27 -11.04 6.71
N ASP A 211 -7.33 -11.86 6.59
CA ASP A 211 -7.71 -12.78 7.69
C ASP A 211 -6.66 -13.87 7.87
N GLN A 212 -6.16 -14.45 6.78
CA GLN A 212 -5.04 -15.39 6.85
C GLN A 212 -3.78 -14.75 7.44
N ALA A 213 -3.49 -13.48 7.11
CA ALA A 213 -2.38 -12.74 7.71
C ALA A 213 -2.57 -12.58 9.22
N ALA A 214 -3.76 -12.17 9.65
CA ALA A 214 -4.09 -12.01 11.07
C ALA A 214 -3.98 -13.33 11.85
N ASN A 215 -4.43 -14.43 11.26
CA ASN A 215 -4.34 -15.77 11.86
C ASN A 215 -2.88 -16.25 11.92
N TRP A 216 -2.08 -15.99 10.89
CA TRP A 216 -0.66 -16.33 10.88
C TRP A 216 0.12 -15.57 11.94
N LEU A 217 -0.22 -14.29 12.16
CA LEU A 217 0.34 -13.45 13.23
C LEU A 217 -0.12 -13.89 14.64
N GLY A 218 -1.13 -14.77 14.74
CA GLY A 218 -1.72 -15.18 16.01
C GLY A 218 -2.49 -14.07 16.71
N LEU A 219 -3.02 -13.10 15.95
CA LEU A 219 -3.82 -12.02 16.51
C LEU A 219 -5.12 -12.54 17.12
N PRO A 220 -5.59 -11.94 18.24
CA PRO A 220 -6.84 -12.36 18.90
C PRO A 220 -8.03 -12.23 17.95
N GLN A 221 -9.03 -13.09 18.13
CA GLN A 221 -10.31 -12.96 17.41
C GLN A 221 -11.16 -11.85 18.05
N LEU A 222 -11.88 -11.11 17.22
CA LEU A 222 -12.86 -10.13 17.71
C LEU A 222 -14.04 -10.84 18.37
N GLY A 223 -14.51 -10.33 19.49
CA GLY A 223 -15.73 -10.80 20.12
C GLY A 223 -16.98 -10.47 19.29
N PRO A 224 -18.14 -11.12 19.58
CA PRO A 224 -19.36 -10.94 18.77
C PRO A 224 -19.90 -9.51 18.69
N ALA A 225 -19.50 -8.60 19.59
CA ALA A 225 -19.93 -7.20 19.61
C ALA A 225 -19.06 -6.27 18.73
N GLU A 226 -17.88 -6.73 18.34
CA GLU A 226 -16.90 -5.94 17.59
C GLU A 226 -16.96 -6.20 16.07
N SER A 227 -17.67 -7.26 15.66
CA SER A 227 -17.81 -7.69 14.27
C SER A 227 -18.96 -7.01 13.51
N THR A 228 -19.76 -6.15 14.16
CA THR A 228 -21.03 -5.61 13.59
C THR A 228 -20.99 -4.15 13.16
N SER A 229 -19.81 -3.51 13.16
CA SER A 229 -19.64 -2.15 12.60
C SER A 229 -19.19 -2.27 11.13
N SER A 230 -20.13 -2.63 10.28
CA SER A 230 -19.98 -2.61 8.82
C SER A 230 -20.47 -1.29 8.27
#